data_37b1c778fe12715ecc86088c44649190
#
_entry.id   37b1c778fe12715ecc86088c44649190
#
_cell.length_a   1.000
_cell.length_b   1.000
_cell.length_c   1.000
_cell.angle_alpha   90.00
_cell.angle_beta   90.00
_cell.angle_gamma   90.00
#
_symmetry.space_group_name_H-M   'P 1'
#
loop_
_entity.id
_entity.type
_entity.pdbx_description
1 polymer ?
#
loop_
_entity_poly.entity_id
_entity_poly.type
_entity_poly.pdbx_seq_one_letter_code
_entity_poly.pdbx_strand_id
1 'polypeptide(L)'
;MKAIRDAILSGDRSPETYSALEVPATYRGVTVHKDEVDMFAGMASRDKDPRKSLHVEEVDVPELGPGEALVAVMASAINYNTVWTSIFEPVSTFGFLERYGKLTDLTKRHDLPYHVVGSDLSGVVLRTGPGVHVWQPGAEVVAHCLSVELEHADGHNDTMLDPEQRIWGFETNFGGLADLALVKANQLMPKARHLTWEEAASPGLVNSTAYRQLVSRNGAGMKLGDVVLIWGASGGLGSYATQMALASGATPICVVSSPDKAEICRKMGAELVIDRSRDTGEGYTFWKDENNQDPREWKRLGAKIRQLTGGKDPDIVFEHPGRETFGASVFVARKGGTIVTCASTSGFMHEYDNRYLWMNLKRVIGSHFANYREAWEANDLIDRGLIHPTLSKTYSLDQVGQAAYDVHRNLHQGKVGVLALAPEEGLGVRDGAMRERLLPQLMRFRD
;
A
#
# COMPACT_ATOMS: atom_id res chain seq x y z
N MET A 1 -6.99 17.72 20.93
CA MET A 1 -5.85 17.40 20.02
C MET A 1 -4.57 18.19 20.32
N LYS A 2 -4.60 19.48 20.68
CA LYS A 2 -3.36 20.28 20.87
C LYS A 2 -2.40 19.69 21.90
N ALA A 3 -2.88 19.36 23.12
CA ALA A 3 -2.03 18.78 24.18
C ALA A 3 -1.38 17.46 23.77
N ILE A 4 -2.11 16.60 23.05
CA ILE A 4 -1.60 15.33 22.50
C ILE A 4 -0.48 15.60 21.51
N ARG A 5 -0.70 16.50 20.54
CA ARG A 5 0.32 16.88 19.56
C ARG A 5 1.56 17.47 20.21
N ASP A 6 1.38 18.38 21.17
CA ASP A 6 2.51 19.03 21.86
C ASP A 6 3.34 18.02 22.65
N ALA A 7 2.71 17.03 23.30
CA ALA A 7 3.40 15.93 23.97
C ALA A 7 4.22 15.08 22.97
N ILE A 8 3.66 14.75 21.81
CA ILE A 8 4.39 13.99 20.77
C ILE A 8 5.61 14.79 20.26
N LEU A 9 5.42 16.08 20.00
CA LEU A 9 6.47 16.95 19.48
C LEU A 9 7.57 17.23 20.52
N SER A 10 7.26 17.20 21.82
CA SER A 10 8.29 17.30 22.88
C SER A 10 9.24 16.11 22.91
N GLY A 11 8.85 15.00 22.27
CA GLY A 11 9.64 13.76 22.25
C GLY A 11 9.46 12.89 23.50
N ASP A 12 8.57 13.25 24.43
CA ASP A 12 8.20 12.39 25.55
C ASP A 12 7.55 11.09 25.07
N ARG A 13 7.81 10.00 25.79
CA ARG A 13 7.29 8.65 25.50
C ARG A 13 6.84 7.95 26.79
N SER A 14 6.80 8.66 27.90
CA SER A 14 6.42 8.01 29.14
C SER A 14 4.95 7.60 29.08
N PRO A 15 4.62 6.35 29.41
CA PRO A 15 3.24 5.90 29.45
C PRO A 15 2.36 6.76 30.38
N GLU A 16 2.96 7.29 31.46
CA GLU A 16 2.29 8.15 32.42
C GLU A 16 1.81 9.45 31.78
N THR A 17 2.68 10.13 31.02
CA THR A 17 2.32 11.36 30.29
C THR A 17 1.14 11.11 29.37
N TYR A 18 1.24 10.09 28.50
CA TYR A 18 0.18 9.83 27.51
C TYR A 18 -1.12 9.34 28.17
N SER A 19 -1.02 8.54 29.23
CA SER A 19 -2.21 8.07 29.97
C SER A 19 -2.96 9.20 30.66
N ALA A 20 -2.26 10.26 31.05
CA ALA A 20 -2.83 11.44 31.71
C ALA A 20 -3.47 12.44 30.69
N LEU A 21 -3.14 12.36 29.41
CA LEU A 21 -3.74 13.25 28.40
C LEU A 21 -5.22 12.94 28.23
N GLU A 22 -6.02 13.98 28.16
CA GLU A 22 -7.44 13.85 27.82
C GLU A 22 -7.60 13.53 26.33
N VAL A 23 -8.37 12.49 26.03
CA VAL A 23 -8.81 12.18 24.66
C VAL A 23 -10.08 12.98 24.40
N PRO A 24 -10.11 13.83 23.36
CA PRO A 24 -11.31 14.64 23.05
C PRO A 24 -12.49 13.75 22.64
N ALA A 25 -13.70 14.28 22.69
CA ALA A 25 -14.90 13.57 22.25
C ALA A 25 -14.96 13.41 20.73
N THR A 26 -14.40 14.38 19.99
CA THR A 26 -14.36 14.38 18.51
C THR A 26 -12.94 14.60 18.01
N TYR A 27 -12.71 14.25 16.74
CA TYR A 27 -11.44 14.46 16.05
C TYR A 27 -11.69 14.66 14.54
N ARG A 28 -10.76 15.28 13.83
CA ARG A 28 -10.85 15.44 12.39
C ARG A 28 -10.51 14.13 11.69
N GLY A 29 -11.41 13.70 10.80
CA GLY A 29 -11.23 12.52 9.94
C GLY A 29 -11.56 12.83 8.49
N VAL A 30 -10.95 12.10 7.58
CA VAL A 30 -11.32 12.10 6.16
C VAL A 30 -12.42 11.08 5.93
N THR A 31 -13.57 11.54 5.49
CA THR A 31 -14.77 10.72 5.33
C THR A 31 -15.27 10.67 3.89
N VAL A 32 -16.00 9.61 3.58
CA VAL A 32 -16.99 9.54 2.49
C VAL A 32 -18.36 9.29 3.11
N HIS A 33 -19.44 9.68 2.44
CA HIS A 33 -20.80 9.61 2.97
C HIS A 33 -21.67 8.59 2.24
N LYS A 34 -22.56 7.92 3.01
CA LYS A 34 -23.42 6.85 2.49
C LYS A 34 -24.47 7.37 1.50
N ASP A 35 -24.95 8.57 1.67
CA ASP A 35 -25.91 9.25 0.79
C ASP A 35 -25.31 9.79 -0.51
N GLU A 36 -23.96 9.78 -0.63
CA GLU A 36 -23.24 10.21 -1.84
C GLU A 36 -22.86 9.07 -2.79
N VAL A 37 -23.19 7.80 -2.47
CA VAL A 37 -22.70 6.64 -3.24
C VAL A 37 -23.06 6.67 -4.72
N ASP A 38 -24.16 7.32 -5.08
CA ASP A 38 -24.64 7.45 -6.46
C ASP A 38 -24.17 8.71 -7.17
N MET A 39 -23.35 9.58 -6.51
CA MET A 39 -22.95 10.88 -7.07
C MET A 39 -22.19 10.78 -8.40
N PHE A 40 -21.54 9.65 -8.65
CA PHE A 40 -20.81 9.38 -9.89
C PHE A 40 -21.50 8.36 -10.80
N ALA A 41 -22.80 8.10 -10.61
CA ALA A 41 -23.53 7.14 -11.41
C ALA A 41 -23.45 7.46 -12.92
N GLY A 42 -23.13 6.46 -13.73
CA GLY A 42 -22.98 6.59 -15.19
C GLY A 42 -21.67 7.25 -15.67
N MET A 43 -20.80 7.70 -14.79
CA MET A 43 -19.50 8.25 -15.17
C MET A 43 -18.47 7.13 -15.37
N ALA A 44 -17.59 7.29 -16.36
CA ALA A 44 -16.43 6.40 -16.47
C ALA A 44 -15.48 6.61 -15.28
N SER A 45 -14.84 5.54 -14.81
CA SER A 45 -13.95 5.55 -13.62
C SER A 45 -12.93 6.71 -13.65
N ARG A 46 -12.27 6.88 -14.78
CA ARG A 46 -11.26 7.93 -15.00
C ARG A 46 -11.79 9.37 -14.87
N ASP A 47 -13.12 9.58 -15.03
CA ASP A 47 -13.74 10.91 -15.04
C ASP A 47 -14.33 11.27 -13.66
N LYS A 48 -14.37 10.32 -12.73
CA LYS A 48 -14.78 10.54 -11.35
C LYS A 48 -13.70 11.33 -10.60
N ASP A 49 -14.10 12.26 -9.77
CA ASP A 49 -13.20 13.19 -9.09
C ASP A 49 -13.22 12.98 -7.57
N PRO A 50 -12.18 12.38 -6.96
CA PRO A 50 -12.08 12.15 -5.52
C PRO A 50 -12.25 13.40 -4.66
N ARG A 51 -11.96 14.58 -5.20
CA ARG A 51 -12.06 15.85 -4.47
C ARG A 51 -13.50 16.24 -4.11
N LYS A 52 -14.48 15.59 -4.74
CA LYS A 52 -15.90 15.87 -4.54
C LYS A 52 -16.53 15.05 -3.43
N SER A 53 -15.94 13.91 -3.10
CA SER A 53 -16.49 12.91 -2.18
C SER A 53 -15.65 12.69 -0.92
N LEU A 54 -14.42 13.20 -0.88
CA LEU A 54 -13.58 13.19 0.31
C LEU A 54 -13.81 14.48 1.10
N HIS A 55 -14.31 14.32 2.33
CA HIS A 55 -14.60 15.41 3.26
C HIS A 55 -13.63 15.35 4.44
N VAL A 56 -13.24 16.51 4.97
CA VAL A 56 -12.49 16.61 6.23
C VAL A 56 -13.43 17.21 7.26
N GLU A 57 -13.82 16.43 8.25
CA GLU A 57 -14.84 16.84 9.21
C GLU A 57 -14.57 16.27 10.61
N GLU A 58 -15.27 16.84 11.62
CA GLU A 58 -15.25 16.32 12.99
C GLU A 58 -16.14 15.09 13.10
N VAL A 59 -15.56 14.01 13.64
CA VAL A 59 -16.25 12.74 13.88
C VAL A 59 -16.05 12.30 15.33
N ASP A 60 -16.97 11.51 15.86
CA ASP A 60 -16.90 11.02 17.24
C ASP A 60 -15.74 10.02 17.42
N VAL A 61 -15.05 10.11 18.57
CA VAL A 61 -14.05 9.11 18.95
C VAL A 61 -14.74 7.80 19.27
N PRO A 62 -14.37 6.69 18.60
CA PRO A 62 -15.01 5.40 18.84
C PRO A 62 -14.64 4.84 20.21
N GLU A 63 -15.55 4.06 20.79
CA GLU A 63 -15.27 3.29 21.99
C GLU A 63 -14.10 2.32 21.75
N LEU A 64 -13.18 2.24 22.71
CA LEU A 64 -12.02 1.35 22.66
C LEU A 64 -12.38 -0.03 23.22
N GLY A 65 -12.33 -1.04 22.37
CA GLY A 65 -12.64 -2.43 22.72
C GLY A 65 -11.43 -3.27 23.16
N PRO A 66 -11.66 -4.52 23.58
CA PRO A 66 -10.59 -5.45 23.89
C PRO A 66 -9.68 -5.70 22.68
N GLY A 67 -8.38 -5.80 22.94
CA GLY A 67 -7.38 -6.06 21.90
C GLY A 67 -7.12 -4.90 20.93
N GLU A 68 -7.67 -3.72 21.19
CA GLU A 68 -7.56 -2.55 20.32
C GLU A 68 -6.62 -1.49 20.91
N ALA A 69 -6.19 -0.58 20.04
CA ALA A 69 -5.42 0.60 20.40
C ALA A 69 -5.98 1.85 19.69
N LEU A 70 -6.04 2.96 20.43
CA LEU A 70 -6.28 4.29 19.88
C LEU A 70 -4.94 4.97 19.63
N VAL A 71 -4.70 5.37 18.40
CA VAL A 71 -3.43 5.95 17.95
C VAL A 71 -3.65 7.42 17.55
N ALA A 72 -2.82 8.32 18.08
CA ALA A 72 -2.68 9.68 17.57
C ALA A 72 -1.87 9.63 16.28
N VAL A 73 -2.49 9.99 15.18
CA VAL A 73 -1.89 9.86 13.84
C VAL A 73 -1.09 11.12 13.52
N MET A 74 0.21 10.99 13.35
CA MET A 74 1.06 12.09 12.90
C MET A 74 1.03 12.25 11.40
N ALA A 75 1.09 11.14 10.65
CA ALA A 75 0.95 11.12 9.21
C ALA A 75 0.30 9.81 8.73
N SER A 76 -0.24 9.87 7.53
CA SER A 76 -0.84 8.77 6.77
C SER A 76 -0.32 8.79 5.33
N ALA A 77 -0.84 7.90 4.47
CA ALA A 77 -0.51 7.89 3.04
C ALA A 77 -1.70 7.43 2.20
N ILE A 78 -1.73 7.91 0.95
CA ILE A 78 -2.76 7.50 -0.01
C ILE A 78 -2.41 6.14 -0.61
N ASN A 79 -3.37 5.24 -0.59
CA ASN A 79 -3.37 3.98 -1.32
C ASN A 79 -4.47 3.97 -2.37
N TYR A 80 -4.40 3.05 -3.32
CA TYR A 80 -5.40 3.00 -4.39
C TYR A 80 -6.79 2.58 -3.87
N ASN A 81 -6.85 1.85 -2.74
CA ASN A 81 -8.12 1.56 -2.07
C ASN A 81 -8.80 2.85 -1.55
N THR A 82 -8.03 3.85 -1.10
CA THR A 82 -8.59 5.18 -0.76
C THR A 82 -9.22 5.85 -1.97
N VAL A 83 -8.55 5.75 -3.13
CA VAL A 83 -9.11 6.24 -4.41
C VAL A 83 -10.41 5.49 -4.74
N TRP A 84 -10.40 4.16 -4.68
CA TRP A 84 -11.60 3.35 -4.93
C TRP A 84 -12.76 3.72 -4.00
N THR A 85 -12.50 3.88 -2.70
CA THR A 85 -13.51 4.31 -1.74
C THR A 85 -14.11 5.65 -2.14
N SER A 86 -13.26 6.61 -2.52
CA SER A 86 -13.68 7.97 -2.88
C SER A 86 -14.49 8.06 -4.17
N ILE A 87 -14.33 7.11 -5.09
CA ILE A 87 -15.10 7.04 -6.33
C ILE A 87 -16.20 5.97 -6.33
N PHE A 88 -16.40 5.32 -5.17
CA PHE A 88 -17.37 4.25 -4.92
C PHE A 88 -17.23 3.06 -5.89
N GLU A 89 -15.99 2.62 -6.15
CA GLU A 89 -15.66 1.52 -7.06
C GLU A 89 -14.78 0.44 -6.40
N PRO A 90 -14.86 -0.83 -6.89
CA PRO A 90 -15.88 -1.36 -7.81
C PRO A 90 -17.25 -1.48 -7.16
N VAL A 91 -17.29 -1.37 -5.83
CA VAL A 91 -18.50 -1.35 -4.99
C VAL A 91 -18.31 -0.36 -3.84
N SER A 92 -19.40 0.20 -3.34
CA SER A 92 -19.36 1.05 -2.15
C SER A 92 -18.86 0.29 -0.92
N THR A 93 -17.97 0.90 -0.13
CA THR A 93 -17.43 0.32 1.11
C THR A 93 -18.49 0.17 2.20
N PHE A 94 -19.61 0.90 2.16
CA PHE A 94 -20.69 0.82 3.15
C PHE A 94 -21.29 -0.57 3.28
N GLY A 95 -21.32 -1.38 2.20
CA GLY A 95 -21.73 -2.77 2.28
C GLY A 95 -20.80 -3.67 3.10
N PHE A 96 -19.49 -3.35 3.15
CA PHE A 96 -18.54 -4.03 4.03
C PHE A 96 -18.74 -3.61 5.48
N LEU A 97 -18.89 -2.31 5.74
CA LEU A 97 -19.12 -1.77 7.09
C LEU A 97 -20.41 -2.32 7.72
N GLU A 98 -21.50 -2.39 6.94
CA GLU A 98 -22.77 -2.96 7.38
C GLU A 98 -22.62 -4.46 7.74
N ARG A 99 -21.90 -5.24 6.92
CA ARG A 99 -21.65 -6.66 7.23
C ARG A 99 -20.82 -6.82 8.47
N TYR A 100 -19.76 -6.01 8.63
CA TYR A 100 -18.91 -6.04 9.81
C TYR A 100 -19.69 -5.62 11.07
N GLY A 101 -20.51 -4.58 10.97
CA GLY A 101 -21.34 -4.09 12.08
C GLY A 101 -22.36 -5.11 12.60
N LYS A 102 -22.68 -6.16 11.83
CA LYS A 102 -23.61 -7.22 12.23
C LYS A 102 -22.97 -8.37 13.02
N LEU A 103 -21.62 -8.43 13.15
CA LEU A 103 -20.95 -9.57 13.79
C LEU A 103 -21.14 -9.58 15.30
N THR A 104 -20.98 -8.44 15.97
CA THR A 104 -21.05 -8.31 17.43
C THR A 104 -21.63 -6.95 17.82
N ASP A 105 -22.01 -6.79 19.09
CA ASP A 105 -22.46 -5.48 19.59
C ASP A 105 -21.35 -4.43 19.50
N LEU A 106 -20.11 -4.80 19.71
CA LEU A 106 -18.96 -3.89 19.61
C LEU A 106 -18.71 -3.43 18.17
N THR A 107 -18.88 -4.32 17.19
CA THR A 107 -18.64 -3.97 15.77
C THR A 107 -19.72 -3.09 15.16
N LYS A 108 -20.89 -2.94 15.77
CA LYS A 108 -21.97 -2.03 15.33
C LYS A 108 -21.49 -0.60 15.11
N ARG A 109 -20.48 -0.14 15.87
CA ARG A 109 -19.88 1.19 15.74
C ARG A 109 -19.23 1.45 14.37
N HIS A 110 -18.96 0.41 13.57
CA HIS A 110 -18.41 0.54 12.23
C HIS A 110 -19.47 0.83 11.16
N ASP A 111 -20.76 0.52 11.41
CA ASP A 111 -21.87 0.78 10.49
C ASP A 111 -22.47 2.17 10.75
N LEU A 112 -21.78 3.18 10.26
CA LEU A 112 -22.14 4.59 10.37
C LEU A 112 -22.56 5.16 8.99
N PRO A 113 -23.26 6.32 8.96
CA PRO A 113 -23.57 7.00 7.70
C PRO A 113 -22.35 7.59 7.00
N TYR A 114 -21.18 7.56 7.64
CA TYR A 114 -19.89 7.98 7.12
C TYR A 114 -18.83 6.90 7.32
N HIS A 115 -17.79 6.95 6.50
CA HIS A 115 -16.63 6.07 6.59
C HIS A 115 -15.34 6.89 6.70
N VAL A 116 -14.64 6.82 7.83
CA VAL A 116 -13.30 7.39 8.01
C VAL A 116 -12.30 6.47 7.32
N VAL A 117 -11.69 6.96 6.25
CA VAL A 117 -10.86 6.16 5.33
C VAL A 117 -9.36 6.15 5.71
N GLY A 118 -8.57 5.34 5.02
CA GLY A 118 -7.11 5.29 5.14
C GLY A 118 -6.58 4.00 5.76
N SER A 119 -5.63 3.36 5.07
CA SER A 119 -5.09 2.04 5.44
C SER A 119 -3.59 2.08 5.79
N ASP A 120 -3.03 3.27 5.98
CA ASP A 120 -1.67 3.51 6.45
C ASP A 120 -1.69 4.56 7.58
N LEU A 121 -0.78 4.45 8.52
CA LEU A 121 -0.47 5.49 9.50
C LEU A 121 0.96 5.35 10.05
N SER A 122 1.46 6.47 10.56
CA SER A 122 2.50 6.55 11.58
C SER A 122 2.01 7.46 12.71
N GLY A 123 2.27 7.08 13.96
CA GLY A 123 1.75 7.85 15.09
C GLY A 123 2.20 7.31 16.43
N VAL A 124 1.47 7.71 17.48
CA VAL A 124 1.78 7.35 18.86
C VAL A 124 0.54 6.74 19.52
N VAL A 125 0.71 5.61 20.18
CA VAL A 125 -0.36 4.95 20.97
C VAL A 125 -0.80 5.87 22.11
N LEU A 126 -2.08 6.22 22.17
CA LEU A 126 -2.68 7.02 23.24
C LEU A 126 -3.31 6.14 24.32
N ARG A 127 -4.04 5.11 23.90
CA ARG A 127 -4.76 4.19 24.78
C ARG A 127 -4.69 2.78 24.22
N THR A 128 -4.76 1.82 25.13
CA THR A 128 -4.89 0.40 24.79
C THR A 128 -6.10 -0.18 25.50
N GLY A 129 -6.85 -0.99 24.79
CA GLY A 129 -7.98 -1.73 25.36
C GLY A 129 -7.55 -2.92 26.22
N PRO A 130 -8.50 -3.55 26.91
CA PRO A 130 -8.22 -4.74 27.71
C PRO A 130 -7.53 -5.84 26.90
N GLY A 131 -6.55 -6.53 27.50
CA GLY A 131 -5.82 -7.63 26.86
C GLY A 131 -4.65 -7.21 25.96
N VAL A 132 -4.39 -5.94 25.76
CA VAL A 132 -3.19 -5.46 25.06
C VAL A 132 -2.02 -5.42 26.03
N HIS A 133 -0.95 -6.17 25.74
CA HIS A 133 0.23 -6.29 26.61
C HIS A 133 1.53 -5.84 25.94
N VAL A 134 1.60 -5.87 24.62
CA VAL A 134 2.82 -5.55 23.87
C VAL A 134 3.02 -4.04 23.74
N TRP A 135 1.93 -3.30 23.55
CA TRP A 135 1.96 -1.87 23.31
C TRP A 135 1.56 -1.08 24.53
N GLN A 136 2.25 0.03 24.74
CA GLN A 136 1.99 0.96 25.84
C GLN A 136 1.68 2.34 25.26
N PRO A 137 0.89 3.20 25.96
CA PRO A 137 0.79 4.61 25.61
C PRO A 137 2.17 5.24 25.49
N GLY A 138 2.38 6.11 24.50
CA GLY A 138 3.68 6.70 24.16
C GLY A 138 4.52 5.92 23.15
N ALA A 139 4.15 4.68 22.80
CA ALA A 139 4.85 3.91 21.78
C ALA A 139 4.68 4.54 20.39
N GLU A 140 5.79 4.75 19.66
CA GLU A 140 5.78 5.19 18.26
C GLU A 140 5.57 4.00 17.32
N VAL A 141 4.53 4.05 16.52
CA VAL A 141 4.06 2.92 15.73
C VAL A 141 3.74 3.28 14.30
N VAL A 142 3.72 2.25 13.45
CA VAL A 142 3.04 2.19 12.16
C VAL A 142 2.01 1.07 12.20
N ALA A 143 1.02 1.09 11.31
CA ALA A 143 -0.02 0.05 11.28
C ALA A 143 0.02 -0.74 9.97
N HIS A 144 -0.21 -2.05 10.08
CA HIS A 144 -0.54 -2.91 8.95
C HIS A 144 -2.05 -2.89 8.67
N CYS A 145 -2.44 -2.94 7.41
CA CYS A 145 -3.84 -2.80 7.02
C CYS A 145 -4.72 -4.04 7.28
N LEU A 146 -4.13 -5.21 7.53
CA LEU A 146 -4.88 -6.43 7.80
C LEU A 146 -5.54 -6.38 9.20
N SER A 147 -6.85 -6.59 9.25
CA SER A 147 -7.64 -6.71 10.48
C SER A 147 -8.27 -8.10 10.55
N VAL A 148 -7.90 -8.91 11.56
CA VAL A 148 -8.35 -10.29 11.78
C VAL A 148 -8.64 -10.49 13.26
N GLU A 149 -9.69 -11.27 13.58
CA GLU A 149 -10.04 -11.59 14.98
C GLU A 149 -9.17 -12.74 15.58
N LEU A 150 -8.50 -13.54 14.75
CA LEU A 150 -7.66 -14.68 15.13
C LEU A 150 -8.40 -15.85 15.84
N GLU A 151 -9.71 -15.89 15.77
CA GLU A 151 -10.51 -17.00 16.37
C GLU A 151 -10.64 -18.18 15.44
N HIS A 152 -10.55 -17.97 14.13
CA HIS A 152 -10.72 -19.00 13.12
C HIS A 152 -9.42 -19.79 12.89
N ALA A 153 -9.50 -21.13 12.89
CA ALA A 153 -8.34 -22.00 12.74
C ALA A 153 -7.57 -21.82 11.43
N ASP A 154 -8.27 -21.49 10.33
CA ASP A 154 -7.65 -21.27 9.01
C ASP A 154 -6.70 -20.05 9.01
N GLY A 155 -6.94 -19.07 9.89
CA GLY A 155 -6.10 -17.89 10.06
C GLY A 155 -4.77 -18.14 10.80
N HIS A 156 -4.59 -19.26 11.48
CA HIS A 156 -3.43 -19.44 12.38
C HIS A 156 -2.09 -19.58 11.67
N ASN A 157 -2.04 -20.22 10.50
CA ASN A 157 -0.81 -20.36 9.73
C ASN A 157 -0.59 -19.20 8.77
N ASP A 158 -1.68 -18.67 8.21
CA ASP A 158 -1.69 -17.53 7.30
C ASP A 158 -2.96 -16.73 7.54
N THR A 159 -2.85 -15.62 8.27
CA THR A 159 -4.00 -14.77 8.62
C THR A 159 -4.74 -14.20 7.40
N MET A 160 -4.15 -14.28 6.20
CA MET A 160 -4.84 -13.94 4.95
C MET A 160 -5.86 -15.01 4.50
N LEU A 161 -5.85 -16.19 5.12
CA LEU A 161 -6.85 -17.25 4.88
C LEU A 161 -8.01 -17.21 5.87
N ASP A 162 -7.99 -16.28 6.83
CA ASP A 162 -9.10 -16.10 7.76
C ASP A 162 -10.34 -15.63 6.99
N PRO A 163 -11.49 -16.33 7.11
CA PRO A 163 -12.72 -15.96 6.39
C PRO A 163 -13.24 -14.56 6.77
N GLU A 164 -12.90 -14.09 7.97
CA GLU A 164 -13.32 -12.78 8.49
C GLU A 164 -12.20 -11.71 8.38
N GLN A 165 -11.15 -11.98 7.58
CA GLN A 165 -10.13 -10.99 7.32
C GLN A 165 -10.71 -9.75 6.63
N ARG A 166 -10.23 -8.57 7.02
CA ARG A 166 -10.67 -7.26 6.49
C ARG A 166 -9.50 -6.33 6.28
N ILE A 167 -9.72 -5.36 5.41
CA ILE A 167 -8.81 -4.25 5.18
C ILE A 167 -9.23 -3.11 6.10
N TRP A 168 -8.40 -2.78 7.07
CA TRP A 168 -8.60 -1.63 7.93
C TRP A 168 -8.65 -0.32 7.13
N GLY A 169 -9.63 0.54 7.44
CA GLY A 169 -9.86 1.82 6.76
C GLY A 169 -10.39 1.70 5.33
N PHE A 170 -10.82 0.48 4.93
CA PHE A 170 -11.53 0.19 3.68
C PHE A 170 -12.75 -0.72 3.92
N GLU A 171 -12.59 -1.83 4.65
CA GLU A 171 -13.66 -2.76 5.03
C GLU A 171 -14.04 -2.62 6.52
N THR A 172 -13.30 -1.80 7.25
CA THR A 172 -13.63 -1.33 8.61
C THR A 172 -13.55 0.17 8.67
N ASN A 173 -14.31 0.81 9.59
CA ASN A 173 -14.28 2.26 9.82
C ASN A 173 -13.07 2.68 10.69
N PHE A 174 -12.87 3.98 10.89
CA PHE A 174 -11.86 4.62 11.74
C PHE A 174 -10.42 4.44 11.23
N GLY A 175 -10.23 4.70 9.93
CA GLY A 175 -8.95 4.58 9.23
C GLY A 175 -7.93 5.67 9.60
N GLY A 176 -6.76 5.57 8.96
CA GLY A 176 -5.57 6.39 9.29
C GLY A 176 -5.50 7.78 8.67
N LEU A 177 -6.39 8.14 7.77
CA LEU A 177 -6.48 9.52 7.24
C LEU A 177 -7.30 10.40 8.21
N ALA A 178 -6.77 10.59 9.41
CA ALA A 178 -7.45 11.26 10.52
C ALA A 178 -6.46 11.68 11.61
N ASP A 179 -6.89 12.52 12.55
CA ASP A 179 -6.09 12.89 13.74
C ASP A 179 -5.99 11.73 14.75
N LEU A 180 -7.01 10.86 14.81
CA LEU A 180 -7.02 9.63 15.60
C LEU A 180 -7.44 8.44 14.74
N ALA A 181 -6.92 7.26 15.08
CA ALA A 181 -7.30 6.02 14.42
C ALA A 181 -7.51 4.89 15.44
N LEU A 182 -8.49 4.04 15.18
CA LEU A 182 -8.74 2.82 15.92
C LEU A 182 -8.19 1.63 15.16
N VAL A 183 -7.29 0.88 15.79
CA VAL A 183 -6.67 -0.32 15.19
C VAL A 183 -6.69 -1.48 16.16
N LYS A 184 -6.62 -2.71 15.65
CA LYS A 184 -6.29 -3.85 16.52
C LYS A 184 -4.82 -3.81 16.89
N ALA A 185 -4.48 -4.15 18.12
CA ALA A 185 -3.11 -4.11 18.61
C ALA A 185 -2.14 -5.00 17.81
N ASN A 186 -2.64 -6.09 17.20
CA ASN A 186 -1.86 -6.96 16.32
C ASN A 186 -1.51 -6.34 14.97
N GLN A 187 -2.16 -5.24 14.58
CA GLN A 187 -1.81 -4.48 13.37
C GLN A 187 -0.60 -3.56 13.58
N LEU A 188 -0.26 -3.26 14.83
CA LEU A 188 0.81 -2.32 15.15
C LEU A 188 2.19 -2.93 14.96
N MET A 189 3.10 -2.14 14.44
CA MET A 189 4.52 -2.43 14.28
C MET A 189 5.34 -1.22 14.76
N PRO A 190 6.61 -1.40 15.19
CA PRO A 190 7.44 -0.28 15.59
C PRO A 190 7.71 0.65 14.40
N LYS A 191 7.67 1.95 14.65
CA LYS A 191 8.11 2.96 13.69
C LYS A 191 9.65 2.94 13.60
N ALA A 192 10.19 2.87 12.39
CA ALA A 192 11.63 2.96 12.18
C ALA A 192 12.20 4.30 12.69
N ARG A 193 13.26 4.24 13.51
CA ARG A 193 13.78 5.39 14.27
C ARG A 193 14.45 6.47 13.42
N HIS A 194 14.92 6.12 12.24
CA HIS A 194 15.59 7.03 11.29
C HIS A 194 14.62 7.75 10.34
N LEU A 195 13.33 7.39 10.35
CA LEU A 195 12.33 7.96 9.47
C LEU A 195 11.54 9.10 10.14
N THR A 196 11.13 10.06 9.33
CA THR A 196 10.13 11.05 9.70
C THR A 196 8.73 10.40 9.79
N TRP A 197 7.73 11.14 10.28
CA TRP A 197 6.37 10.59 10.37
C TRP A 197 5.81 10.24 9.01
N GLU A 198 5.89 11.14 8.04
CA GLU A 198 5.36 10.96 6.68
C GLU A 198 6.09 9.84 5.92
N GLU A 199 7.41 9.72 6.12
CA GLU A 199 8.19 8.62 5.53
C GLU A 199 7.78 7.27 6.13
N ALA A 200 7.60 7.21 7.44
CA ALA A 200 7.23 5.98 8.14
C ALA A 200 5.80 5.53 7.84
N ALA A 201 4.87 6.47 7.57
CA ALA A 201 3.49 6.16 7.19
C ALA A 201 3.38 5.55 5.80
N SER A 202 4.31 5.87 4.88
CA SER A 202 4.13 5.56 3.47
C SER A 202 4.32 4.08 3.06
N PRO A 203 5.12 3.24 3.75
CA PRO A 203 5.37 1.86 3.34
C PRO A 203 4.26 0.86 3.67
N GLY A 204 3.54 1.05 4.75
CA GLY A 204 2.72 0.05 5.44
C GLY A 204 2.06 -0.99 4.54
N LEU A 205 1.07 -0.56 3.76
CA LEU A 205 0.33 -1.45 2.87
C LEU A 205 1.20 -1.97 1.71
N VAL A 206 1.91 -1.09 0.99
CA VAL A 206 2.57 -1.45 -0.27
C VAL A 206 3.85 -2.27 -0.07
N ASN A 207 4.63 -2.00 0.97
CA ASN A 207 5.83 -2.75 1.30
C ASN A 207 5.49 -4.20 1.71
N SER A 208 4.50 -4.37 2.60
CA SER A 208 4.06 -5.69 3.03
C SER A 208 3.44 -6.49 1.88
N THR A 209 2.64 -5.83 1.02
CA THR A 209 2.08 -6.46 -0.19
C THR A 209 3.17 -6.91 -1.16
N ALA A 210 4.17 -6.07 -1.43
CA ALA A 210 5.31 -6.44 -2.28
C ALA A 210 6.11 -7.60 -1.67
N TYR A 211 6.30 -7.60 -0.35
CA TYR A 211 6.99 -8.68 0.36
C TYR A 211 6.26 -10.03 0.21
N ARG A 212 4.94 -10.07 0.50
CA ARG A 212 4.15 -11.29 0.32
C ARG A 212 4.17 -11.76 -1.13
N GLN A 213 3.92 -10.84 -2.06
CA GLN A 213 3.82 -11.17 -3.47
C GLN A 213 5.13 -11.72 -4.03
N LEU A 214 6.28 -11.13 -3.66
CA LEU A 214 7.56 -11.44 -4.28
C LEU A 214 8.43 -12.38 -3.44
N VAL A 215 8.60 -12.10 -2.14
CA VAL A 215 9.60 -12.74 -1.27
C VAL A 215 9.03 -13.93 -0.53
N SER A 216 7.81 -13.81 0.00
CA SER A 216 7.17 -14.84 0.81
C SER A 216 6.97 -16.15 0.04
N ARG A 217 7.02 -17.28 0.77
CA ARG A 217 6.63 -18.61 0.26
C ARG A 217 5.15 -18.68 -0.16
N ASN A 218 4.32 -17.78 0.39
CA ASN A 218 2.90 -17.65 0.04
C ASN A 218 2.68 -16.91 -1.30
N GLY A 219 3.72 -16.29 -1.84
CA GLY A 219 3.77 -15.64 -3.15
C GLY A 219 4.71 -16.35 -4.10
N ALA A 220 5.56 -15.59 -4.80
CA ALA A 220 6.48 -16.13 -5.80
C ALA A 220 7.68 -16.88 -5.18
N GLY A 221 8.05 -16.56 -3.93
CA GLY A 221 9.21 -17.16 -3.26
C GLY A 221 10.52 -16.87 -3.98
N MET A 222 10.75 -15.59 -4.33
CA MET A 222 11.94 -15.12 -5.04
C MET A 222 13.25 -15.59 -4.39
N LYS A 223 14.21 -15.95 -5.20
CA LYS A 223 15.53 -16.43 -4.78
C LYS A 223 16.63 -15.56 -5.32
N LEU A 224 17.79 -15.66 -4.68
CA LEU A 224 19.04 -15.08 -5.17
C LEU A 224 19.28 -15.48 -6.64
N GLY A 225 19.54 -14.50 -7.49
CA GLY A 225 19.83 -14.68 -8.92
C GLY A 225 18.62 -14.85 -9.84
N ASP A 226 17.37 -14.82 -9.31
CA ASP A 226 16.18 -14.81 -10.14
C ASP A 226 16.12 -13.53 -11.02
N VAL A 227 15.56 -13.68 -12.21
CA VAL A 227 15.20 -12.55 -13.07
C VAL A 227 13.73 -12.22 -12.84
N VAL A 228 13.44 -10.98 -12.45
CA VAL A 228 12.10 -10.53 -12.05
C VAL A 228 11.62 -9.42 -12.97
N LEU A 229 10.60 -9.67 -13.78
CA LEU A 229 9.92 -8.60 -14.52
C LEU A 229 8.93 -7.90 -13.59
N ILE A 230 9.05 -6.58 -13.47
CA ILE A 230 8.22 -5.76 -12.57
C ILE A 230 7.45 -4.72 -13.38
N TRP A 231 6.14 -4.87 -13.48
CA TRP A 231 5.27 -3.88 -14.06
C TRP A 231 5.11 -2.67 -13.14
N GLY A 232 5.08 -1.46 -13.69
CA GLY A 232 4.92 -0.24 -12.90
C GLY A 232 6.00 -0.04 -11.84
N ALA A 233 7.25 -0.38 -12.17
CA ALA A 233 8.37 -0.51 -11.23
C ALA A 233 8.73 0.75 -10.43
N SER A 234 8.31 1.95 -10.86
CA SER A 234 8.50 3.23 -10.16
C SER A 234 7.30 3.64 -9.31
N GLY A 235 6.18 2.92 -9.40
CA GLY A 235 4.96 3.22 -8.64
C GLY A 235 5.03 2.77 -7.18
N GLY A 236 3.96 3.04 -6.42
CA GLY A 236 3.91 2.73 -4.99
C GLY A 236 4.26 1.29 -4.65
N LEU A 237 3.70 0.31 -5.37
CA LEU A 237 3.96 -1.11 -5.14
C LEU A 237 5.25 -1.59 -5.83
N GLY A 238 5.42 -1.26 -7.12
CA GLY A 238 6.54 -1.74 -7.93
C GLY A 238 7.91 -1.25 -7.45
N SER A 239 7.98 -0.06 -6.83
CA SER A 239 9.23 0.47 -6.28
C SER A 239 9.75 -0.35 -5.10
N TYR A 240 8.87 -0.89 -4.25
CA TYR A 240 9.26 -1.81 -3.18
C TYR A 240 9.68 -3.17 -3.75
N ALA A 241 8.97 -3.70 -4.74
CA ALA A 241 9.37 -4.93 -5.43
C ALA A 241 10.75 -4.79 -6.10
N THR A 242 11.04 -3.63 -6.72
CA THR A 242 12.33 -3.32 -7.33
C THR A 242 13.45 -3.30 -6.28
N GLN A 243 13.24 -2.61 -5.15
CA GLN A 243 14.22 -2.58 -4.05
C GLN A 243 14.45 -3.97 -3.45
N MET A 244 13.39 -4.76 -3.23
CA MET A 244 13.51 -6.13 -2.70
C MET A 244 14.29 -7.04 -3.66
N ALA A 245 14.04 -6.95 -4.97
CA ALA A 245 14.80 -7.71 -5.96
C ALA A 245 16.30 -7.34 -5.92
N LEU A 246 16.63 -6.05 -5.89
CA LEU A 246 18.02 -5.58 -5.79
C LEU A 246 18.67 -6.01 -4.47
N ALA A 247 18.01 -5.83 -3.34
CA ALA A 247 18.53 -6.18 -2.03
C ALA A 247 18.77 -7.69 -1.84
N SER A 248 18.02 -8.53 -2.54
CA SER A 248 18.18 -9.98 -2.50
C SER A 248 19.13 -10.54 -3.55
N GLY A 249 19.75 -9.70 -4.38
CA GLY A 249 20.64 -10.15 -5.47
C GLY A 249 19.92 -10.79 -6.63
N ALA A 250 18.62 -10.55 -6.79
CA ALA A 250 17.87 -10.85 -8.00
C ALA A 250 18.06 -9.72 -9.03
N THR A 251 17.72 -9.98 -10.28
CA THR A 251 17.84 -9.01 -11.38
C THR A 251 16.48 -8.46 -11.75
N PRO A 252 16.10 -7.23 -11.35
CA PRO A 252 14.84 -6.64 -11.77
C PRO A 252 14.90 -6.14 -13.22
N ILE A 253 13.85 -6.43 -13.99
CA ILE A 253 13.54 -5.79 -15.26
C ILE A 253 12.37 -4.84 -14.99
N CYS A 254 12.67 -3.56 -14.92
CA CYS A 254 11.70 -2.53 -14.57
C CYS A 254 10.92 -2.08 -15.80
N VAL A 255 9.60 -2.28 -15.84
CA VAL A 255 8.75 -1.77 -16.92
C VAL A 255 7.98 -0.54 -16.43
N VAL A 256 8.16 0.58 -17.12
CA VAL A 256 7.59 1.89 -16.77
C VAL A 256 6.91 2.54 -17.98
N SER A 257 6.26 3.69 -17.77
CA SER A 257 5.44 4.36 -18.80
C SER A 257 5.93 5.77 -19.15
N SER A 258 7.12 6.16 -18.71
CA SER A 258 7.75 7.43 -19.10
C SER A 258 9.25 7.44 -18.79
N PRO A 259 10.03 8.36 -19.41
CA PRO A 259 11.45 8.55 -19.11
C PRO A 259 11.74 8.92 -17.66
N ASP A 260 10.93 9.79 -17.05
CA ASP A 260 11.10 10.19 -15.65
C ASP A 260 10.95 8.99 -14.70
N LYS A 261 9.97 8.12 -14.98
CA LYS A 261 9.78 6.88 -14.24
C LYS A 261 10.93 5.88 -14.45
N ALA A 262 11.52 5.86 -15.64
CA ALA A 262 12.72 5.07 -15.92
C ALA A 262 13.93 5.57 -15.11
N GLU A 263 14.07 6.89 -14.98
CA GLU A 263 15.14 7.48 -14.19
C GLU A 263 15.03 7.15 -12.71
N ILE A 264 13.81 7.14 -12.16
CA ILE A 264 13.55 6.68 -10.78
C ILE A 264 14.05 5.24 -10.58
N CYS A 265 13.77 4.34 -11.52
CA CYS A 265 14.25 2.95 -11.44
C CYS A 265 15.81 2.90 -11.45
N ARG A 266 16.45 3.71 -12.27
CA ARG A 266 17.92 3.82 -12.28
C ARG A 266 18.47 4.42 -10.98
N LYS A 267 17.84 5.45 -10.43
CA LYS A 267 18.19 6.00 -9.11
C LYS A 267 18.07 4.96 -7.98
N MET A 268 17.17 3.98 -8.10
CA MET A 268 17.11 2.83 -7.18
C MET A 268 18.22 1.81 -7.39
N GLY A 269 18.93 1.85 -8.52
CA GLY A 269 20.01 0.93 -8.88
C GLY A 269 19.61 -0.13 -9.90
N ALA A 270 18.43 -0.04 -10.51
CA ALA A 270 18.02 -0.97 -11.57
C ALA A 270 18.71 -0.64 -12.90
N GLU A 271 19.41 -1.62 -13.46
CA GLU A 271 20.13 -1.47 -14.74
C GLU A 271 19.21 -1.78 -15.94
N LEU A 272 18.27 -2.71 -15.79
CA LEU A 272 17.41 -3.17 -16.85
C LEU A 272 16.05 -2.47 -16.77
N VAL A 273 15.87 -1.46 -17.63
CA VAL A 273 14.65 -0.64 -17.65
C VAL A 273 14.06 -0.62 -19.04
N ILE A 274 12.74 -0.84 -19.15
CA ILE A 274 11.95 -0.77 -20.37
C ILE A 274 10.91 0.35 -20.20
N ASP A 275 11.05 1.44 -20.94
CA ASP A 275 10.00 2.43 -21.11
C ASP A 275 9.04 1.95 -22.20
N ARG A 276 7.80 1.61 -21.79
CA ARG A 276 6.77 1.10 -22.70
C ARG A 276 5.92 2.20 -23.36
N SER A 277 6.19 3.47 -23.08
CA SER A 277 5.42 4.57 -23.63
C SER A 277 5.50 4.64 -25.15
N ARG A 278 4.44 5.17 -25.78
CA ARG A 278 4.39 5.32 -27.26
C ARG A 278 5.24 6.47 -27.75
N ASP A 279 5.32 7.52 -26.97
CA ASP A 279 5.92 8.79 -27.42
C ASP A 279 7.42 8.84 -27.16
N THR A 280 7.91 8.19 -26.11
CA THR A 280 9.30 8.32 -25.65
C THR A 280 10.03 7.00 -25.48
N GLY A 281 9.30 5.88 -25.49
CA GLY A 281 9.84 4.57 -25.21
C GLY A 281 9.68 3.57 -26.36
N GLU A 282 9.58 2.28 -25.99
CA GLU A 282 9.47 1.16 -26.94
C GLU A 282 8.10 1.07 -27.63
N GLY A 283 7.10 1.83 -27.16
CA GLY A 283 5.77 1.92 -27.79
C GLY A 283 4.97 0.61 -27.77
N TYR A 284 5.00 -0.15 -26.67
CA TYR A 284 4.26 -1.42 -26.58
C TYR A 284 2.75 -1.20 -26.51
N THR A 285 2.01 -1.91 -27.36
CA THR A 285 0.55 -1.95 -27.38
C THR A 285 0.09 -3.41 -27.43
N PHE A 286 -0.24 -4.00 -26.30
CA PHE A 286 -0.59 -5.42 -26.20
C PHE A 286 -2.00 -5.75 -26.68
N TRP A 287 -2.83 -4.74 -26.92
CA TRP A 287 -4.18 -4.86 -27.43
C TRP A 287 -4.32 -4.07 -28.74
N LYS A 288 -4.83 -4.71 -29.78
CA LYS A 288 -5.17 -4.06 -31.06
C LYS A 288 -6.43 -3.23 -30.95
N ASP A 289 -7.39 -3.76 -30.21
CA ASP A 289 -8.69 -3.16 -29.90
C ASP A 289 -9.18 -3.71 -28.55
N GLU A 290 -10.40 -3.36 -28.14
CA GLU A 290 -10.98 -3.76 -26.86
C GLU A 290 -11.10 -5.29 -26.65
N ASN A 291 -11.13 -6.08 -27.73
CA ASN A 291 -11.38 -7.52 -27.69
C ASN A 291 -10.24 -8.38 -28.21
N ASN A 292 -9.23 -7.78 -28.82
CA ASN A 292 -8.17 -8.53 -29.49
C ASN A 292 -6.79 -8.12 -29.02
N GLN A 293 -6.06 -9.06 -28.40
CA GLN A 293 -4.67 -8.88 -28.03
C GLN A 293 -3.74 -9.00 -29.28
N ASP A 294 -2.54 -8.43 -29.17
CA ASP A 294 -1.51 -8.56 -30.21
C ASP A 294 -0.32 -9.43 -29.74
N PRO A 295 -0.32 -10.73 -30.07
CA PRO A 295 0.79 -11.62 -29.70
C PRO A 295 2.14 -11.25 -30.35
N ARG A 296 2.16 -10.38 -31.38
CA ARG A 296 3.42 -9.87 -31.96
C ARG A 296 4.12 -8.95 -30.97
N GLU A 297 3.35 -8.14 -30.24
CA GLU A 297 3.87 -7.27 -29.20
C GLU A 297 4.42 -8.06 -27.99
N TRP A 298 3.79 -9.18 -27.64
CA TRP A 298 4.34 -10.09 -26.63
C TRP A 298 5.71 -10.64 -27.04
N LYS A 299 5.84 -11.06 -28.31
CA LYS A 299 7.11 -11.57 -28.87
C LYS A 299 8.17 -10.48 -28.90
N ARG A 300 7.79 -9.23 -29.24
CA ARG A 300 8.69 -8.08 -29.25
C ARG A 300 9.20 -7.78 -27.85
N LEU A 301 8.31 -7.76 -26.84
CA LEU A 301 8.69 -7.62 -25.43
C LEU A 301 9.63 -8.75 -24.98
N GLY A 302 9.30 -10.01 -25.28
CA GLY A 302 10.15 -11.15 -24.94
C GLY A 302 11.54 -11.09 -25.60
N ALA A 303 11.62 -10.63 -26.85
CA ALA A 303 12.90 -10.41 -27.53
C ALA A 303 13.75 -9.32 -26.83
N LYS A 304 13.11 -8.21 -26.45
CA LYS A 304 13.76 -7.13 -25.68
C LYS A 304 14.26 -7.62 -24.34
N ILE A 305 13.45 -8.36 -23.59
CA ILE A 305 13.85 -8.97 -22.31
C ILE A 305 15.10 -9.83 -22.49
N ARG A 306 15.11 -10.76 -23.46
CA ARG A 306 16.27 -11.63 -23.71
C ARG A 306 17.50 -10.84 -24.16
N GLN A 307 17.33 -9.78 -24.94
CA GLN A 307 18.41 -8.87 -25.28
C GLN A 307 19.07 -8.25 -24.01
N LEU A 308 18.26 -7.78 -23.09
CA LEU A 308 18.72 -7.14 -21.86
C LEU A 308 19.36 -8.13 -20.87
N THR A 309 18.88 -9.37 -20.81
CA THR A 309 19.26 -10.39 -19.83
C THR A 309 20.34 -11.36 -20.34
N GLY A 310 20.83 -11.19 -21.56
CA GLY A 310 21.75 -12.16 -22.17
C GLY A 310 21.08 -13.49 -22.50
N GLY A 311 19.80 -13.48 -22.90
CA GLY A 311 19.05 -14.65 -23.39
C GLY A 311 18.12 -15.29 -22.36
N LYS A 312 17.98 -14.75 -21.16
CA LYS A 312 17.10 -15.28 -20.11
C LYS A 312 15.70 -14.69 -20.19
N ASP A 313 14.68 -15.53 -19.99
CA ASP A 313 13.31 -15.11 -19.71
C ASP A 313 13.10 -14.96 -18.19
N PRO A 314 12.12 -14.16 -17.71
CA PRO A 314 11.89 -13.94 -16.30
C PRO A 314 11.49 -15.21 -15.53
N ASP A 315 12.11 -15.44 -14.39
CA ASP A 315 11.71 -16.45 -13.40
C ASP A 315 10.36 -16.09 -12.79
N ILE A 316 10.18 -14.80 -12.51
CA ILE A 316 9.00 -14.25 -11.87
C ILE A 316 8.53 -13.03 -12.67
N VAL A 317 7.21 -12.93 -12.86
CA VAL A 317 6.55 -11.69 -13.31
C VAL A 317 5.72 -11.15 -12.15
N PHE A 318 6.11 -9.98 -11.67
CA PHE A 318 5.41 -9.21 -10.66
C PHE A 318 4.33 -8.37 -11.35
N GLU A 319 3.08 -8.85 -11.26
CA GLU A 319 1.93 -8.34 -11.99
C GLU A 319 0.97 -7.61 -11.05
N HIS A 320 0.48 -6.44 -11.48
CA HIS A 320 -0.59 -5.72 -10.80
C HIS A 320 -1.46 -4.85 -11.72
N PRO A 321 -1.06 -4.49 -12.96
CA PRO A 321 -1.95 -3.78 -13.88
C PRO A 321 -3.17 -4.59 -14.29
N GLY A 322 -3.03 -5.89 -14.53
CA GLY A 322 -4.12 -6.78 -14.86
C GLY A 322 -4.40 -6.88 -16.36
N ARG A 323 -5.64 -6.55 -16.79
CA ARG A 323 -6.12 -6.79 -18.16
C ARG A 323 -5.12 -6.39 -19.25
N GLU A 324 -4.51 -5.22 -19.14
CA GLU A 324 -3.62 -4.69 -20.19
C GLU A 324 -2.37 -5.54 -20.39
N THR A 325 -1.79 -6.08 -19.32
CA THR A 325 -0.45 -6.70 -19.33
C THR A 325 -0.45 -8.20 -19.11
N PHE A 326 -1.54 -8.78 -18.62
CA PHE A 326 -1.57 -10.15 -18.13
C PHE A 326 -1.24 -11.19 -19.20
N GLY A 327 -1.74 -11.01 -20.44
CA GLY A 327 -1.42 -11.89 -21.59
C GLY A 327 0.07 -11.88 -21.92
N ALA A 328 0.68 -10.69 -21.93
CA ALA A 328 2.12 -10.53 -22.10
C ALA A 328 2.91 -11.16 -20.95
N SER A 329 2.46 -10.99 -19.72
CA SER A 329 3.06 -11.57 -18.49
C SER A 329 3.11 -13.10 -18.55
N VAL A 330 2.00 -13.74 -18.95
CA VAL A 330 1.94 -15.20 -19.14
C VAL A 330 2.87 -15.64 -20.28
N PHE A 331 2.98 -14.86 -21.36
CA PHE A 331 3.86 -15.18 -22.47
C PHE A 331 5.34 -15.12 -22.09
N VAL A 332 5.82 -14.01 -21.48
CA VAL A 332 7.24 -13.76 -21.26
C VAL A 332 7.88 -14.54 -20.11
N ALA A 333 7.10 -15.02 -19.14
CA ALA A 333 7.62 -15.84 -18.05
C ALA A 333 8.30 -17.11 -18.62
N ARG A 334 9.47 -17.50 -18.06
CA ARG A 334 10.18 -18.70 -18.52
C ARG A 334 9.36 -19.97 -18.30
N LYS A 335 9.79 -21.08 -18.90
CA LYS A 335 9.25 -22.42 -18.57
C LYS A 335 9.43 -22.71 -17.06
N GLY A 336 8.34 -23.10 -16.40
CA GLY A 336 8.30 -23.30 -14.94
C GLY A 336 8.31 -22.01 -14.12
N GLY A 337 8.21 -20.83 -14.76
CA GLY A 337 8.18 -19.52 -14.09
C GLY A 337 6.84 -19.22 -13.43
N THR A 338 6.80 -18.12 -12.67
CA THR A 338 5.63 -17.72 -11.87
C THR A 338 5.17 -16.32 -12.26
N ILE A 339 3.87 -16.16 -12.50
CA ILE A 339 3.19 -14.88 -12.58
C ILE A 339 2.46 -14.69 -11.25
N VAL A 340 2.84 -13.68 -10.47
CA VAL A 340 2.18 -13.38 -9.19
C VAL A 340 1.46 -12.05 -9.28
N THR A 341 0.17 -12.01 -8.92
CA THR A 341 -0.70 -10.86 -9.10
C THR A 341 -1.47 -10.51 -7.83
N CYS A 342 -1.65 -9.21 -7.56
CA CYS A 342 -2.37 -8.73 -6.37
C CYS A 342 -3.40 -7.63 -6.67
N ALA A 343 -3.53 -7.18 -7.91
CA ALA A 343 -4.42 -6.09 -8.30
C ALA A 343 -4.82 -6.20 -9.78
N SER A 344 -5.66 -5.27 -10.24
CA SER A 344 -6.18 -5.23 -11.61
C SER A 344 -6.57 -3.79 -12.00
N THR A 345 -5.61 -2.86 -11.91
CA THR A 345 -5.87 -1.42 -12.13
C THR A 345 -6.28 -1.06 -13.56
N SER A 346 -5.99 -1.93 -14.55
CA SER A 346 -6.41 -1.76 -15.95
C SER A 346 -7.64 -2.58 -16.34
N GLY A 347 -8.23 -3.33 -15.40
CA GLY A 347 -9.43 -4.14 -15.62
C GLY A 347 -9.35 -5.51 -14.97
N PHE A 348 -10.50 -6.01 -14.48
CA PHE A 348 -10.59 -7.21 -13.64
C PHE A 348 -10.62 -8.52 -14.42
N MET A 349 -11.08 -8.49 -15.69
CA MET A 349 -11.16 -9.68 -16.53
C MET A 349 -9.86 -9.83 -17.31
N HIS A 350 -9.09 -10.88 -17.01
CA HIS A 350 -7.81 -11.16 -17.64
C HIS A 350 -7.98 -12.20 -18.77
N GLU A 351 -7.35 -11.92 -19.89
CA GLU A 351 -7.33 -12.81 -21.05
C GLU A 351 -5.89 -13.15 -21.42
N TYR A 352 -5.62 -14.43 -21.67
CA TYR A 352 -4.31 -14.92 -22.07
C TYR A 352 -4.42 -16.21 -22.88
N ASP A 353 -3.41 -16.53 -23.67
CA ASP A 353 -3.33 -17.80 -24.40
C ASP A 353 -2.84 -18.92 -23.46
N ASN A 354 -3.77 -19.79 -23.07
CA ASN A 354 -3.51 -20.87 -22.11
C ASN A 354 -2.43 -21.86 -22.55
N ARG A 355 -2.14 -21.96 -23.87
CA ARG A 355 -1.04 -22.80 -24.38
C ARG A 355 0.30 -22.37 -23.80
N TYR A 356 0.52 -21.07 -23.60
CA TYR A 356 1.76 -20.56 -22.98
C TYR A 356 1.84 -20.86 -21.48
N LEU A 357 0.72 -21.07 -20.80
CA LEU A 357 0.69 -21.44 -19.39
C LEU A 357 0.98 -22.93 -19.20
N TRP A 358 0.07 -23.81 -19.70
CA TRP A 358 0.12 -25.23 -19.37
C TRP A 358 1.26 -25.99 -20.07
N MET A 359 1.56 -25.70 -21.36
CA MET A 359 2.67 -26.35 -22.08
C MET A 359 4.04 -25.98 -21.49
N ASN A 360 4.15 -24.83 -20.84
CA ASN A 360 5.38 -24.37 -20.21
C ASN A 360 5.38 -24.52 -18.69
N LEU A 361 4.43 -25.25 -18.10
CA LEU A 361 4.37 -25.58 -16.67
C LEU A 361 4.49 -24.34 -15.78
N LYS A 362 3.96 -23.19 -16.23
CA LYS A 362 3.99 -21.93 -15.48
C LYS A 362 2.94 -21.93 -14.37
N ARG A 363 3.11 -21.07 -13.40
CA ARG A 363 2.17 -20.88 -12.30
C ARG A 363 1.60 -19.46 -12.33
N VAL A 364 0.31 -19.33 -12.04
CA VAL A 364 -0.34 -18.06 -11.71
C VAL A 364 -0.73 -18.12 -10.25
N ILE A 365 -0.26 -17.15 -9.46
CA ILE A 365 -0.50 -17.08 -8.03
C ILE A 365 -1.23 -15.77 -7.72
N GLY A 366 -2.39 -15.87 -7.05
CA GLY A 366 -3.04 -14.73 -6.43
C GLY A 366 -2.33 -14.35 -5.13
N SER A 367 -2.14 -13.06 -4.90
CA SER A 367 -1.61 -12.50 -3.67
C SER A 367 -2.49 -11.33 -3.23
N HIS A 368 -2.68 -11.18 -1.94
CA HIS A 368 -3.49 -10.10 -1.37
C HIS A 368 -2.84 -9.63 -0.07
N PHE A 369 -2.51 -8.35 0.05
CA PHE A 369 -1.80 -7.77 1.20
C PHE A 369 -0.65 -8.66 1.72
N ALA A 370 -0.60 -8.87 3.04
CA ALA A 370 0.33 -9.72 3.75
C ALA A 370 -0.27 -10.17 5.09
N ASN A 371 0.13 -11.33 5.59
CA ASN A 371 -0.17 -11.69 6.96
C ASN A 371 0.69 -10.88 7.95
N TYR A 372 0.40 -10.97 9.24
CA TYR A 372 1.10 -10.18 10.25
C TYR A 372 2.60 -10.46 10.28
N ARG A 373 3.01 -11.71 10.11
CA ARG A 373 4.43 -12.07 10.10
C ARG A 373 5.15 -11.47 8.90
N GLU A 374 4.58 -11.58 7.72
CA GLU A 374 5.12 -10.98 6.48
C GLU A 374 5.22 -9.45 6.59
N ALA A 375 4.23 -8.80 7.22
CA ALA A 375 4.26 -7.37 7.46
C ALA A 375 5.37 -6.96 8.44
N TRP A 376 5.58 -7.71 9.52
CA TRP A 376 6.69 -7.49 10.45
C TRP A 376 8.05 -7.70 9.79
N GLU A 377 8.23 -8.76 9.01
CA GLU A 377 9.46 -9.03 8.26
C GLU A 377 9.75 -7.90 7.25
N ALA A 378 8.73 -7.42 6.54
CA ALA A 378 8.84 -6.29 5.62
C ALA A 378 9.19 -4.97 6.34
N ASN A 379 8.61 -4.73 7.53
CA ASN A 379 8.91 -3.55 8.35
C ASN A 379 10.34 -3.61 8.93
N ASP A 380 10.82 -4.80 9.31
CA ASP A 380 12.21 -5.00 9.77
C ASP A 380 13.23 -4.62 8.68
N LEU A 381 12.93 -4.89 7.41
CA LEU A 381 13.80 -4.44 6.31
C LEU A 381 13.90 -2.92 6.22
N ILE A 382 12.80 -2.21 6.51
CA ILE A 382 12.79 -0.74 6.61
C ILE A 382 13.61 -0.30 7.83
N ASP A 383 13.36 -0.86 9.01
CA ASP A 383 14.05 -0.47 10.25
C ASP A 383 15.56 -0.67 10.14
N ARG A 384 16.01 -1.71 9.47
CA ARG A 384 17.43 -1.99 9.18
C ARG A 384 18.01 -1.14 8.05
N GLY A 385 17.22 -0.36 7.33
CA GLY A 385 17.65 0.46 6.19
C GLY A 385 18.09 -0.34 4.97
N LEU A 386 17.47 -1.49 4.73
CA LEU A 386 17.67 -2.30 3.52
C LEU A 386 16.65 -1.95 2.43
N ILE A 387 15.45 -1.56 2.84
CA ILE A 387 14.37 -1.05 2.00
C ILE A 387 14.04 0.35 2.49
N HIS A 388 13.72 1.27 1.59
CA HIS A 388 13.51 2.68 1.90
C HIS A 388 12.12 3.13 1.47
N PRO A 389 11.48 4.04 2.23
CA PRO A 389 10.26 4.71 1.80
C PRO A 389 10.42 5.35 0.41
N THR A 390 9.37 5.25 -0.39
CA THR A 390 9.32 5.80 -1.76
C THR A 390 8.42 7.04 -1.82
N LEU A 391 8.42 7.84 -0.76
CA LEU A 391 7.62 9.04 -0.61
C LEU A 391 8.10 10.12 -1.56
N SER A 392 7.21 10.60 -2.45
CA SER A 392 7.52 11.64 -3.43
C SER A 392 6.94 13.00 -3.05
N LYS A 393 5.77 13.02 -2.46
CA LYS A 393 5.02 14.25 -2.17
C LYS A 393 4.19 14.09 -0.90
N THR A 394 4.03 15.19 -0.18
CA THR A 394 3.22 15.24 1.05
C THR A 394 2.19 16.36 0.95
N TYR A 395 1.01 16.10 1.48
CA TYR A 395 -0.11 17.04 1.57
C TYR A 395 -0.55 17.22 3.02
N SER A 396 -1.22 18.29 3.34
CA SER A 396 -1.97 18.41 4.60
C SER A 396 -3.24 17.57 4.55
N LEU A 397 -3.83 17.27 5.72
CA LEU A 397 -5.12 16.56 5.79
C LEU A 397 -6.20 17.29 4.99
N ASP A 398 -6.23 18.63 5.03
CA ASP A 398 -7.20 19.46 4.30
C ASP A 398 -7.03 19.39 2.77
N GLN A 399 -5.90 18.89 2.28
CA GLN A 399 -5.60 18.72 0.86
C GLN A 399 -5.77 17.25 0.40
N VAL A 400 -6.35 16.39 1.22
CA VAL A 400 -6.47 14.95 0.93
C VAL A 400 -7.17 14.65 -0.39
N GLY A 401 -8.20 15.43 -0.75
CA GLY A 401 -8.89 15.28 -2.03
C GLY A 401 -7.93 15.47 -3.21
N GLN A 402 -7.02 16.46 -3.15
CA GLN A 402 -6.01 16.67 -4.19
C GLN A 402 -4.98 15.55 -4.19
N ALA A 403 -4.56 15.07 -3.02
CA ALA A 403 -3.64 13.92 -2.90
C ALA A 403 -4.23 12.67 -3.56
N ALA A 404 -5.49 12.35 -3.29
CA ALA A 404 -6.20 11.22 -3.90
C ALA A 404 -6.40 11.43 -5.42
N TYR A 405 -6.70 12.65 -5.86
CA TYR A 405 -6.81 12.98 -7.28
C TYR A 405 -5.50 12.77 -8.04
N ASP A 406 -4.37 13.21 -7.49
CA ASP A 406 -3.06 13.04 -8.11
C ASP A 406 -2.72 11.53 -8.26
N VAL A 407 -3.08 10.71 -7.27
CA VAL A 407 -2.93 9.25 -7.35
C VAL A 407 -3.87 8.65 -8.41
N HIS A 408 -5.13 9.05 -8.42
CA HIS A 408 -6.12 8.58 -9.39
C HIS A 408 -5.72 8.88 -10.83
N ARG A 409 -5.15 10.07 -11.07
CA ARG A 409 -4.69 10.53 -12.39
C ARG A 409 -3.26 10.09 -12.73
N ASN A 410 -2.61 9.29 -11.87
CA ASN A 410 -1.21 8.85 -12.05
C ASN A 410 -0.21 10.01 -12.22
N LEU A 411 -0.44 11.13 -11.50
CA LEU A 411 0.37 12.36 -11.50
C LEU A 411 1.45 12.35 -10.42
N HIS A 412 1.77 11.18 -9.88
CA HIS A 412 2.74 10.98 -8.81
C HIS A 412 3.77 9.92 -9.19
N GLN A 413 4.82 9.85 -8.39
CA GLN A 413 5.80 8.76 -8.39
C GLN A 413 5.83 8.15 -6.97
N GLY A 414 6.19 6.87 -6.83
CA GLY A 414 6.22 6.25 -5.51
C GLY A 414 4.94 6.40 -4.71
N LYS A 415 5.04 6.98 -3.51
CA LYS A 415 3.95 7.16 -2.56
C LYS A 415 3.66 8.64 -2.30
N VAL A 416 2.41 8.92 -1.98
CA VAL A 416 1.91 10.24 -1.58
C VAL A 416 1.52 10.19 -0.10
N GLY A 417 2.14 11.06 0.72
CA GLY A 417 1.90 11.20 2.15
C GLY A 417 0.85 12.27 2.46
N VAL A 418 0.26 12.14 3.66
CA VAL A 418 -0.68 13.13 4.21
C VAL A 418 -0.33 13.37 5.67
N LEU A 419 -0.06 14.62 6.04
CA LEU A 419 0.15 15.04 7.43
C LEU A 419 -1.21 15.18 8.11
N ALA A 420 -1.37 14.52 9.27
CA ALA A 420 -2.55 14.66 10.14
C ALA A 420 -2.23 15.61 11.31
N LEU A 421 -1.68 15.11 12.41
CA LEU A 421 -1.27 15.94 13.54
C LEU A 421 0.10 16.58 13.38
N ALA A 422 0.98 16.02 12.53
CA ALA A 422 2.28 16.64 12.27
C ALA A 422 2.08 18.00 11.59
N PRO A 423 2.60 19.10 12.16
CA PRO A 423 2.40 20.44 11.62
C PRO A 423 3.21 20.71 10.35
N GLU A 424 4.28 19.97 10.15
CA GLU A 424 5.21 20.08 9.02
C GLU A 424 5.93 18.75 8.76
N GLU A 425 6.58 18.63 7.62
CA GLU A 425 7.43 17.51 7.26
C GLU A 425 8.74 17.50 8.07
N GLY A 426 9.42 16.36 8.08
CA GLY A 426 10.76 16.22 8.66
C GLY A 426 10.78 15.89 10.15
N LEU A 427 9.63 15.79 10.81
CA LEU A 427 9.53 15.53 12.25
C LEU A 427 9.52 14.01 12.54
N GLY A 428 9.88 13.63 13.79
CA GLY A 428 9.76 12.25 14.29
C GLY A 428 11.02 11.40 14.15
N VAL A 429 12.13 11.96 13.69
CA VAL A 429 13.43 11.26 13.61
C VAL A 429 14.01 11.07 15.02
N ARG A 430 14.47 9.83 15.30
CA ARG A 430 15.10 9.44 16.58
C ARG A 430 16.52 8.92 16.40
N ASP A 431 16.89 8.48 15.21
CA ASP A 431 18.24 8.06 14.85
C ASP A 431 18.75 8.92 13.69
N GLY A 432 19.28 10.09 14.07
CA GLY A 432 19.83 11.06 13.11
C GLY A 432 21.06 10.53 12.37
N ALA A 433 21.91 9.72 13.03
CA ALA A 433 23.10 9.17 12.41
C ALA A 433 22.76 8.17 11.30
N MET A 434 21.80 7.28 11.54
CA MET A 434 21.32 6.37 10.51
C MET A 434 20.62 7.12 9.37
N ARG A 435 19.81 8.14 9.70
CA ARG A 435 19.15 8.98 8.71
C ARG A 435 20.15 9.66 7.78
N GLU A 436 21.19 10.30 8.32
CA GLU A 436 22.21 10.99 7.54
C GLU A 436 22.90 10.02 6.56
N ARG A 437 23.26 8.83 7.01
CA ARG A 437 23.84 7.77 6.16
C ARG A 437 22.91 7.34 5.02
N LEU A 438 21.59 7.30 5.25
CA LEU A 438 20.60 6.81 4.30
C LEU A 438 19.90 7.95 3.52
N LEU A 439 20.26 9.21 3.76
CA LEU A 439 19.59 10.36 3.16
C LEU A 439 19.51 10.29 1.62
N PRO A 440 20.56 9.89 0.89
CA PRO A 440 20.47 9.76 -0.57
C PRO A 440 19.40 8.75 -1.04
N GLN A 441 19.17 7.69 -0.26
CA GLN A 441 18.16 6.69 -0.56
C GLN A 441 16.76 7.19 -0.23
N LEU A 442 16.61 7.89 0.88
CA LEU A 442 15.31 8.43 1.34
C LEU A 442 14.79 9.55 0.42
N MET A 443 15.69 10.29 -0.22
CA MET A 443 15.33 11.43 -1.08
C MET A 443 15.14 11.07 -2.55
N ARG A 444 15.31 9.81 -2.97
CA ARG A 444 15.26 9.39 -4.40
C ARG A 444 14.00 9.77 -5.15
N PHE A 445 12.88 9.90 -4.45
CA PHE A 445 11.56 10.18 -5.01
C PHE A 445 11.10 11.64 -4.80
N ARG A 446 11.89 12.46 -4.09
CA ARG A 446 11.50 13.83 -3.68
C ARG A 446 12.11 14.95 -4.52
N ASP A 447 12.85 14.64 -5.56
CA ASP A 447 13.52 15.62 -6.44
C ASP A 447 12.60 16.10 -7.58
#